data_514b1892c155e894bddf0e6e11b295dd
#
_entry.id   514b1892c155e894bddf0e6e11b295dd
#
_cell.length_a   1.000
_cell.length_b   1.000
_cell.length_c   1.000
_cell.angle_alpha   90.00
_cell.angle_beta   90.00
_cell.angle_gamma   90.00
#
_symmetry.space_group_name_H-M   'P 1'
#
loop_
_entity.id
_entity.type
_entity.pdbx_description
1 polymer ?
#
loop_
_entity_poly.entity_id
_entity_poly.type
_entity_poly.pdbx_seq_one_letter_code
_entity_poly.pdbx_strand_id
1 'polypeptide(L)'
;IKMVAPFIDVRLTPVVCNDGKLEPHSVHYPSNMELGYLHPNHFTPDASVVEAYGIDTTKPYFIMRFASLKAHHDDGIKGINTQVAQRLVDILSPHGQIYITSERELEPQFEPYRIRINPLDMHHVMAFASLYIGDSQTMAAEAGVLGTPFVRFNDFVGRIGYLRELEDVYELGYGIHASPLNEESTIRRNDGSLQPSGTEALYSAVETLVAMPADERKALFTARREQMLRDKIDYAKYLTWFIENYPSSAKETKANQQNEAFWKQFK
;
A
#
# COMPACT_ATOMS: atom_id res chain seq x y z
N ILE A 1 6.40 -18.93 9.80
CA ILE A 1 6.61 -19.65 8.52
C ILE A 1 7.33 -20.96 8.75
N LYS A 2 8.51 -21.02 9.42
CA LYS A 2 9.28 -22.26 9.62
C LYS A 2 8.48 -23.40 10.28
N MET A 3 7.58 -23.09 11.21
CA MET A 3 6.76 -24.09 11.92
C MET A 3 5.64 -24.69 11.06
N VAL A 4 5.09 -23.91 10.12
CA VAL A 4 3.96 -24.35 9.27
C VAL A 4 4.42 -24.85 7.89
N ALA A 5 5.64 -24.53 7.48
CA ALA A 5 6.19 -24.93 6.17
C ALA A 5 6.05 -26.43 5.84
N PRO A 6 6.25 -27.37 6.78
CA PRO A 6 6.07 -28.80 6.52
C PRO A 6 4.62 -29.22 6.22
N PHE A 7 3.65 -28.37 6.53
CA PHE A 7 2.21 -28.64 6.37
C PHE A 7 1.58 -27.81 5.23
N ILE A 8 2.40 -27.09 4.46
CA ILE A 8 1.94 -26.29 3.32
C ILE A 8 2.06 -27.10 2.04
N ASP A 9 0.93 -27.45 1.44
CA ASP A 9 0.89 -28.06 0.11
C ASP A 9 1.10 -27.03 -1.00
N VAL A 10 0.41 -25.88 -0.87
CA VAL A 10 0.44 -24.78 -1.85
C VAL A 10 0.40 -23.44 -1.14
N ARG A 11 1.15 -22.47 -1.67
CA ARG A 11 1.14 -21.07 -1.28
C ARG A 11 0.84 -20.19 -2.49
N LEU A 12 -0.19 -19.36 -2.39
CA LEU A 12 -0.49 -18.35 -3.41
C LEU A 12 0.35 -17.11 -3.16
N THR A 13 1.05 -16.64 -4.18
CA THR A 13 2.01 -15.53 -4.07
C THR A 13 1.94 -14.63 -5.30
N PRO A 14 1.93 -13.29 -5.17
CA PRO A 14 2.07 -12.40 -6.31
C PRO A 14 3.34 -12.70 -7.11
N VAL A 15 3.27 -12.60 -8.45
CA VAL A 15 4.41 -12.89 -9.35
C VAL A 15 5.68 -12.07 -9.06
N VAL A 16 5.52 -10.92 -8.41
CA VAL A 16 6.62 -10.01 -8.06
C VAL A 16 7.27 -10.33 -6.71
N CYS A 17 6.74 -11.32 -6.00
CA CYS A 17 7.27 -11.76 -4.71
C CYS A 17 8.07 -13.05 -4.86
N ASN A 18 9.16 -13.15 -4.12
CA ASN A 18 9.98 -14.35 -4.04
C ASN A 18 9.82 -14.97 -2.65
N ASP A 19 9.43 -16.23 -2.60
CA ASP A 19 9.16 -16.96 -1.37
C ASP A 19 10.40 -17.69 -0.81
N GLY A 20 11.55 -17.53 -1.44
CA GLY A 20 12.81 -18.13 -1.00
C GLY A 20 12.72 -19.65 -0.89
N LYS A 21 12.88 -20.20 0.31
CA LYS A 21 12.84 -21.66 0.53
C LYS A 21 11.46 -22.29 0.31
N LEU A 22 10.39 -21.50 0.29
CA LEU A 22 9.01 -21.96 0.03
C LEU A 22 8.63 -21.89 -1.45
N GLU A 23 9.51 -21.38 -2.30
CA GLU A 23 9.28 -21.25 -3.75
C GLU A 23 8.77 -22.52 -4.44
N PRO A 24 9.23 -23.73 -4.10
CA PRO A 24 8.70 -24.97 -4.69
C PRO A 24 7.20 -25.20 -4.43
N HIS A 25 6.66 -24.64 -3.33
CA HIS A 25 5.25 -24.72 -2.97
C HIS A 25 4.44 -23.55 -3.51
N SER A 26 5.08 -22.54 -4.10
CA SER A 26 4.43 -21.33 -4.56
C SER A 26 3.71 -21.53 -5.89
N VAL A 27 2.53 -20.92 -5.98
CA VAL A 27 1.75 -20.75 -7.18
C VAL A 27 1.59 -19.24 -7.36
N HIS A 28 2.18 -18.70 -8.40
CA HIS A 28 2.21 -17.26 -8.64
C HIS A 28 1.00 -16.79 -9.43
N TYR A 29 0.49 -15.60 -9.08
CA TYR A 29 -0.62 -14.95 -9.75
C TYR A 29 -0.32 -13.48 -10.03
N PRO A 30 -0.79 -12.91 -11.15
CA PRO A 30 -0.51 -11.52 -11.54
C PRO A 30 -1.51 -10.54 -10.92
N SER A 31 -1.51 -10.44 -9.58
CA SER A 31 -2.35 -9.51 -8.84
C SER A 31 -1.76 -9.20 -7.46
N ASN A 32 -2.45 -8.33 -6.71
CA ASN A 32 -2.18 -8.03 -5.31
C ASN A 32 -3.33 -8.55 -4.46
N MET A 33 -3.06 -8.90 -3.22
CA MET A 33 -4.08 -9.43 -2.30
C MET A 33 -5.18 -8.37 -2.03
N GLU A 34 -4.83 -7.10 -2.00
CA GLU A 34 -5.73 -5.98 -1.80
C GLU A 34 -6.80 -5.89 -2.90
N LEU A 35 -6.51 -6.34 -4.13
CA LEU A 35 -7.49 -6.46 -5.21
C LEU A 35 -8.52 -7.59 -5.00
N GLY A 36 -8.38 -8.39 -3.96
CA GLY A 36 -9.42 -9.32 -3.53
C GLY A 36 -10.64 -8.65 -2.88
N TYR A 37 -10.48 -7.42 -2.39
CA TYR A 37 -11.55 -6.67 -1.72
C TYR A 37 -11.65 -5.22 -2.17
N LEU A 38 -10.64 -4.65 -2.84
CA LEU A 38 -10.65 -3.27 -3.35
C LEU A 38 -10.72 -3.17 -4.87
N HIS A 39 -10.82 -4.31 -5.58
CA HIS A 39 -11.07 -4.27 -7.02
C HIS A 39 -12.42 -3.59 -7.30
N PRO A 40 -12.57 -2.80 -8.39
CA PRO A 40 -13.82 -2.12 -8.73
C PRO A 40 -15.05 -3.03 -8.84
N ASN A 41 -14.84 -4.32 -9.08
CA ASN A 41 -15.92 -5.33 -9.08
C ASN A 41 -16.50 -5.59 -7.68
N HIS A 42 -15.79 -5.27 -6.61
CA HIS A 42 -16.14 -5.62 -5.23
C HIS A 42 -16.27 -4.40 -4.31
N PHE A 43 -15.64 -3.28 -4.68
CA PHE A 43 -15.61 -2.09 -3.86
C PHE A 43 -15.85 -0.82 -4.69
N THR A 44 -16.86 -0.05 -4.28
CA THR A 44 -17.14 1.29 -4.81
C THR A 44 -17.04 2.28 -3.66
N PRO A 45 -16.15 3.28 -3.73
CA PRO A 45 -16.10 4.34 -2.72
C PRO A 45 -17.44 5.08 -2.60
N ASP A 46 -17.88 5.34 -1.36
CA ASP A 46 -19.11 6.05 -1.05
C ASP A 46 -18.81 7.29 -0.20
N ALA A 47 -19.07 8.47 -0.77
CA ALA A 47 -18.84 9.75 -0.10
C ALA A 47 -19.73 9.93 1.13
N SER A 48 -20.95 9.40 1.13
CA SER A 48 -21.88 9.53 2.26
C SER A 48 -21.36 8.85 3.53
N VAL A 49 -20.63 7.73 3.38
CA VAL A 49 -19.92 7.07 4.50
C VAL A 49 -18.85 7.99 5.08
N VAL A 50 -18.12 8.70 4.24
CA VAL A 50 -17.05 9.62 4.65
C VAL A 50 -17.63 10.84 5.35
N GLU A 51 -18.70 11.41 4.81
CA GLU A 51 -19.40 12.57 5.37
C GLU A 51 -20.02 12.29 6.75
N ALA A 52 -20.40 11.04 7.02
CA ALA A 52 -20.90 10.63 8.34
C ALA A 52 -19.84 10.80 9.45
N TYR A 53 -18.55 10.86 9.11
CA TYR A 53 -17.45 11.18 10.03
C TYR A 53 -17.15 12.68 10.12
N GLY A 54 -17.96 13.55 9.46
CA GLY A 54 -17.74 15.00 9.43
C GLY A 54 -16.63 15.43 8.47
N ILE A 55 -16.22 14.55 7.55
CA ILE A 55 -15.19 14.84 6.55
C ILE A 55 -15.87 15.39 5.29
N ASP A 56 -15.46 16.57 4.85
CA ASP A 56 -15.92 17.20 3.60
C ASP A 56 -15.09 16.65 2.43
N THR A 57 -15.66 15.75 1.65
CA THR A 57 -14.99 15.11 0.50
C THR A 57 -14.71 16.07 -0.67
N THR A 58 -15.27 17.28 -0.64
CA THR A 58 -15.01 18.31 -1.66
C THR A 58 -13.74 19.13 -1.37
N LYS A 59 -13.18 19.00 -0.17
CA LYS A 59 -11.96 19.67 0.27
C LYS A 59 -10.80 18.73 0.39
N PRO A 60 -9.57 19.19 0.17
CA PRO A 60 -8.39 18.37 0.40
C PRO A 60 -8.28 17.91 1.85
N TYR A 61 -8.05 16.63 2.06
CA TYR A 61 -7.66 16.11 3.36
C TYR A 61 -6.61 15.01 3.23
N PHE A 62 -5.89 14.80 4.31
CA PHE A 62 -4.76 13.88 4.39
C PHE A 62 -4.98 12.89 5.52
N ILE A 63 -4.60 11.63 5.27
CA ILE A 63 -4.61 10.58 6.29
C ILE A 63 -3.18 10.30 6.71
N MET A 64 -2.91 10.45 7.99
CA MET A 64 -1.67 9.98 8.59
C MET A 64 -1.95 8.72 9.43
N ARG A 65 -1.09 7.70 9.29
CA ARG A 65 -1.22 6.44 10.03
C ARG A 65 0.05 6.15 10.81
N PHE A 66 -0.10 5.94 12.11
CA PHE A 66 0.97 5.51 12.99
C PHE A 66 0.74 4.07 13.43
N ALA A 67 1.52 3.14 12.90
CA ALA A 67 1.51 1.75 13.31
C ALA A 67 2.16 1.58 14.69
N SER A 68 1.82 0.49 15.38
CA SER A 68 2.38 0.24 16.71
C SER A 68 3.85 -0.16 16.67
N LEU A 69 4.34 -0.74 15.54
CA LEU A 69 5.69 -1.27 15.33
C LEU A 69 6.18 -2.14 16.52
N LYS A 70 5.25 -2.89 17.16
CA LYS A 70 5.50 -3.74 18.33
C LYS A 70 5.40 -5.24 18.01
N ALA A 71 5.15 -5.62 16.78
CA ALA A 71 5.13 -7.03 16.40
C ALA A 71 6.54 -7.63 16.47
N HIS A 72 6.62 -8.94 16.68
CA HIS A 72 7.90 -9.66 16.88
C HIS A 72 8.91 -9.54 15.70
N HIS A 73 8.44 -9.11 14.53
CA HIS A 73 9.25 -8.82 13.35
C HIS A 73 9.59 -7.33 13.19
N ASP A 74 9.08 -6.46 14.08
CA ASP A 74 9.28 -5.00 14.04
C ASP A 74 10.41 -4.55 14.99
N ASP A 75 11.09 -5.48 15.66
CA ASP A 75 12.15 -5.14 16.60
C ASP A 75 13.28 -4.37 15.89
N GLY A 76 13.54 -3.14 16.36
CA GLY A 76 14.51 -2.22 15.77
C GLY A 76 14.06 -1.49 14.49
N ILE A 77 12.82 -1.70 14.00
CA ILE A 77 12.27 -1.01 12.84
C ILE A 77 11.92 0.45 13.19
N LYS A 78 12.43 1.37 12.40
CA LYS A 78 12.09 2.79 12.50
C LYS A 78 10.90 3.12 11.61
N GLY A 79 10.12 4.11 12.05
CA GLY A 79 8.98 4.66 11.35
C GLY A 79 8.75 6.12 11.77
N ILE A 80 7.52 6.58 11.72
CA ILE A 80 7.14 7.96 12.05
C ILE A 80 7.20 8.15 13.58
N ASN A 81 8.19 8.91 14.05
CA ASN A 81 8.29 9.37 15.44
C ASN A 81 7.62 10.75 15.62
N THR A 82 7.58 11.25 16.85
CA THR A 82 6.95 12.53 17.22
C THR A 82 7.50 13.71 16.40
N GLN A 83 8.82 13.79 16.21
CA GLN A 83 9.46 14.89 15.48
C GLN A 83 9.11 14.85 13.99
N VAL A 84 9.13 13.65 13.40
CA VAL A 84 8.71 13.44 12.01
C VAL A 84 7.23 13.77 11.84
N ALA A 85 6.37 13.30 12.75
CA ALA A 85 4.95 13.57 12.74
C ALA A 85 4.65 15.08 12.80
N GLN A 86 5.32 15.82 13.69
CA GLN A 86 5.15 17.27 13.79
C GLN A 86 5.53 17.98 12.49
N ARG A 87 6.68 17.65 11.91
CA ARG A 87 7.09 18.26 10.64
C ARG A 87 6.13 17.94 9.49
N LEU A 88 5.57 16.74 9.44
CA LEU A 88 4.53 16.38 8.46
C LEU A 88 3.26 17.21 8.67
N VAL A 89 2.81 17.40 9.91
CA VAL A 89 1.68 18.29 10.22
C VAL A 89 1.95 19.71 9.75
N ASP A 90 3.16 20.25 10.00
CA ASP A 90 3.53 21.61 9.56
C ASP A 90 3.50 21.76 8.02
N ILE A 91 3.95 20.73 7.29
CA ILE A 91 3.90 20.70 5.81
C ILE A 91 2.47 20.61 5.29
N LEU A 92 1.63 19.77 5.90
CA LEU A 92 0.30 19.46 5.37
C LEU A 92 -0.75 20.50 5.74
N SER A 93 -0.67 21.13 6.92
CA SER A 93 -1.69 22.03 7.47
C SER A 93 -2.09 23.19 6.54
N PRO A 94 -1.16 23.79 5.75
CA PRO A 94 -1.54 24.85 4.80
C PRO A 94 -2.35 24.34 3.59
N HIS A 95 -2.37 23.02 3.35
CA HIS A 95 -2.90 22.43 2.13
C HIS A 95 -4.25 21.71 2.32
N GLY A 96 -4.67 21.43 3.56
CA GLY A 96 -5.92 20.75 3.83
C GLY A 96 -6.05 20.23 5.25
N GLN A 97 -7.17 19.55 5.51
CA GLN A 97 -7.44 18.95 6.81
C GLN A 97 -6.60 17.69 7.03
N ILE A 98 -6.08 17.52 8.22
CA ILE A 98 -5.31 16.33 8.60
C ILE A 98 -6.15 15.45 9.52
N TYR A 99 -6.16 14.14 9.23
CA TYR A 99 -6.74 13.12 10.08
C TYR A 99 -5.70 12.08 10.44
N ILE A 100 -5.53 11.81 11.74
CA ILE A 100 -4.57 10.82 12.24
C ILE A 100 -5.32 9.61 12.77
N THR A 101 -4.99 8.44 12.22
CA THR A 101 -5.36 7.14 12.80
C THR A 101 -4.12 6.50 13.42
N SER A 102 -4.24 5.90 14.59
CA SER A 102 -3.07 5.37 15.32
C SER A 102 -3.38 4.08 16.04
N GLU A 103 -2.44 3.13 15.98
CA GLU A 103 -2.44 1.90 16.79
C GLU A 103 -1.71 2.10 18.15
N ARG A 104 -1.08 3.23 18.33
CA ARG A 104 -0.41 3.63 19.57
C ARG A 104 -1.09 4.86 20.16
N GLU A 105 -0.78 5.15 21.42
CA GLU A 105 -1.19 6.41 22.01
C GLU A 105 -0.60 7.57 21.22
N LEU A 106 -1.42 8.60 20.98
CA LEU A 106 -0.95 9.84 20.38
C LEU A 106 -0.46 10.77 21.48
N GLU A 107 0.59 11.50 21.16
CA GLU A 107 1.04 12.61 21.99
C GLU A 107 -0.01 13.72 22.00
N PRO A 108 -0.16 14.49 23.11
CA PRO A 108 -1.25 15.47 23.28
C PRO A 108 -1.40 16.46 22.13
N GLN A 109 -0.31 16.88 21.50
CA GLN A 109 -0.34 17.82 20.36
C GLN A 109 -1.00 17.26 19.11
N PHE A 110 -1.09 15.92 18.96
CA PHE A 110 -1.72 15.26 17.81
C PHE A 110 -3.17 14.86 18.08
N GLU A 111 -3.64 14.92 19.32
CA GLU A 111 -5.03 14.58 19.65
C GLU A 111 -6.08 15.42 18.88
N PRO A 112 -5.86 16.71 18.58
CA PRO A 112 -6.80 17.48 17.75
C PRO A 112 -7.00 16.94 16.34
N TYR A 113 -6.04 16.15 15.82
CA TYR A 113 -6.10 15.53 14.50
C TYR A 113 -6.64 14.09 14.52
N ARG A 114 -6.83 13.52 15.72
CA ARG A 114 -7.30 12.15 15.85
C ARG A 114 -8.67 11.97 15.24
N ILE A 115 -8.80 10.98 14.38
CA ILE A 115 -10.08 10.48 13.90
C ILE A 115 -10.25 9.00 14.27
N ARG A 116 -11.47 8.62 14.66
CA ARG A 116 -11.84 7.23 14.91
C ARG A 116 -12.81 6.79 13.83
N ILE A 117 -12.35 5.90 12.99
CA ILE A 117 -13.11 5.36 11.87
C ILE A 117 -13.37 3.88 12.15
N ASN A 118 -14.59 3.43 11.87
CA ASN A 118 -14.86 2.00 11.84
C ASN A 118 -13.93 1.34 10.80
N PRO A 119 -13.22 0.25 11.13
CA PRO A 119 -12.35 -0.43 10.17
C PRO A 119 -13.03 -0.78 8.83
N LEU A 120 -14.33 -1.07 8.84
CA LEU A 120 -15.10 -1.36 7.63
C LEU A 120 -15.28 -0.13 6.71
N ASP A 121 -15.19 1.07 7.25
CA ASP A 121 -15.38 2.33 6.53
C ASP A 121 -14.06 2.98 6.09
N MET A 122 -12.93 2.46 6.59
CA MET A 122 -11.61 3.05 6.35
C MET A 122 -11.28 3.19 4.86
N HIS A 123 -11.65 2.21 4.04
CA HIS A 123 -11.37 2.24 2.62
C HIS A 123 -12.18 3.32 1.88
N HIS A 124 -13.41 3.62 2.33
CA HIS A 124 -14.17 4.76 1.82
C HIS A 124 -13.44 6.07 2.14
N VAL A 125 -13.04 6.26 3.40
CA VAL A 125 -12.30 7.46 3.82
C VAL A 125 -10.97 7.58 3.08
N MET A 126 -10.26 6.48 2.87
CA MET A 126 -8.98 6.49 2.16
C MET A 126 -9.14 6.84 0.67
N ALA A 127 -10.20 6.36 0.01
CA ALA A 127 -10.41 6.56 -1.43
C ALA A 127 -10.65 8.04 -1.83
N PHE A 128 -11.15 8.87 -0.93
CA PHE A 128 -11.35 10.30 -1.16
C PHE A 128 -10.21 11.18 -0.61
N ALA A 129 -9.25 10.59 0.09
CA ALA A 129 -8.12 11.34 0.62
C ALA A 129 -7.22 11.87 -0.50
N SER A 130 -6.66 13.05 -0.28
CA SER A 130 -5.70 13.67 -1.19
C SER A 130 -4.31 13.04 -1.13
N LEU A 131 -3.96 12.45 0.02
CA LEU A 131 -2.69 11.78 0.25
C LEU A 131 -2.80 10.91 1.52
N TYR A 132 -2.20 9.74 1.46
CA TYR A 132 -1.93 8.88 2.61
C TYR A 132 -0.45 8.95 2.99
N ILE A 133 -0.13 9.13 4.27
CA ILE A 133 1.24 9.07 4.79
C ILE A 133 1.25 8.14 6.01
N GLY A 134 2.15 7.15 6.04
CA GLY A 134 2.21 6.26 7.18
C GLY A 134 3.37 5.28 7.18
N ASP A 135 3.50 4.57 8.29
CA ASP A 135 4.45 3.48 8.48
C ASP A 135 3.80 2.09 8.39
N SER A 136 2.50 2.02 8.06
CA SER A 136 1.78 0.76 7.78
C SER A 136 2.00 0.31 6.34
N GLN A 137 2.35 -0.97 6.17
CA GLN A 137 2.55 -1.60 4.86
C GLN A 137 1.22 -1.78 4.13
N THR A 138 0.26 -2.41 4.81
CA THR A 138 -1.05 -2.77 4.24
C THR A 138 -1.83 -1.54 3.82
N MET A 139 -1.96 -0.53 4.70
CA MET A 139 -2.71 0.68 4.37
C MET A 139 -2.06 1.50 3.25
N ALA A 140 -0.73 1.46 3.11
CA ALA A 140 -0.06 2.09 1.97
C ALA A 140 -0.42 1.37 0.65
N ALA A 141 -0.43 0.03 0.64
CA ALA A 141 -0.86 -0.74 -0.52
C ALA A 141 -2.34 -0.49 -0.86
N GLU A 142 -3.22 -0.50 0.15
CA GLU A 142 -4.65 -0.19 0.00
C GLU A 142 -4.87 1.21 -0.60
N ALA A 143 -4.15 2.23 -0.11
CA ALA A 143 -4.20 3.57 -0.67
C ALA A 143 -3.83 3.57 -2.16
N GLY A 144 -2.71 2.94 -2.53
CA GLY A 144 -2.26 2.83 -3.91
C GLY A 144 -3.29 2.12 -4.80
N VAL A 145 -3.84 1.00 -4.36
CA VAL A 145 -4.87 0.24 -5.09
C VAL A 145 -6.16 1.04 -5.27
N LEU A 146 -6.50 1.90 -4.31
CA LEU A 146 -7.64 2.82 -4.42
C LEU A 146 -7.36 4.03 -5.33
N GLY A 147 -6.09 4.28 -5.70
CA GLY A 147 -5.68 5.44 -6.50
C GLY A 147 -5.40 6.69 -5.67
N THR A 148 -5.34 6.53 -4.36
CA THR A 148 -4.88 7.57 -3.45
C THR A 148 -3.35 7.54 -3.40
N PRO A 149 -2.66 8.64 -3.73
CA PRO A 149 -1.21 8.70 -3.60
C PRO A 149 -0.78 8.37 -2.16
N PHE A 150 0.33 7.65 -2.02
CA PHE A 150 0.83 7.33 -0.69
C PHE A 150 2.31 7.66 -0.53
N VAL A 151 2.70 7.98 0.71
CA VAL A 151 4.10 8.02 1.13
C VAL A 151 4.27 7.08 2.32
N ARG A 152 5.06 6.04 2.14
CA ARG A 152 5.34 5.03 3.15
C ARG A 152 6.74 5.24 3.73
N PHE A 153 6.85 5.31 5.06
CA PHE A 153 8.09 5.61 5.76
C PHE A 153 8.39 4.62 6.87
N ASN A 154 9.23 3.63 6.58
CA ASN A 154 9.74 2.65 7.56
C ASN A 154 10.93 1.86 7.00
N ASP A 155 11.58 1.04 7.83
CA ASP A 155 12.75 0.23 7.43
C ASP A 155 12.40 -1.06 6.65
N PHE A 156 11.12 -1.34 6.38
CA PHE A 156 10.70 -2.41 5.45
C PHE A 156 10.69 -1.95 3.98
N VAL A 157 10.80 -0.67 3.72
CA VAL A 157 10.83 -0.13 2.36
C VAL A 157 11.95 -0.80 1.55
N GLY A 158 11.66 -1.16 0.31
CA GLY A 158 12.57 -1.86 -0.59
C GLY A 158 12.65 -3.39 -0.40
N ARG A 159 11.93 -3.97 0.59
CA ARG A 159 12.00 -5.41 0.89
C ARG A 159 10.75 -6.20 0.48
N ILE A 160 9.65 -5.54 0.17
CA ILE A 160 8.35 -6.18 -0.09
C ILE A 160 8.00 -6.01 -1.56
N GLY A 161 7.98 -7.11 -2.32
CA GLY A 161 7.91 -7.12 -3.77
C GLY A 161 6.68 -6.41 -4.35
N TYR A 162 5.48 -6.69 -3.83
CA TYR A 162 4.25 -6.06 -4.35
C TYR A 162 4.16 -4.55 -4.04
N LEU A 163 4.71 -4.09 -2.91
CA LEU A 163 4.81 -2.66 -2.60
C LEU A 163 5.81 -1.96 -3.52
N ARG A 164 6.96 -2.61 -3.79
CA ARG A 164 7.91 -2.10 -4.79
C ARG A 164 7.29 -2.00 -6.17
N GLU A 165 6.43 -2.93 -6.54
CA GLU A 165 5.71 -2.86 -7.82
C GLU A 165 4.77 -1.65 -7.86
N LEU A 166 4.01 -1.37 -6.77
CA LEU A 166 3.16 -0.18 -6.67
C LEU A 166 3.98 1.13 -6.71
N GLU A 167 5.18 1.12 -6.11
CA GLU A 167 6.08 2.27 -6.01
C GLU A 167 6.90 2.50 -7.28
N ASP A 168 7.51 1.44 -7.86
CA ASP A 168 8.52 1.55 -8.91
C ASP A 168 7.97 1.31 -10.32
N VAL A 169 6.87 0.56 -10.47
CA VAL A 169 6.28 0.23 -11.77
C VAL A 169 5.05 1.08 -12.05
N TYR A 170 4.12 1.13 -11.09
CA TYR A 170 2.88 1.89 -11.25
C TYR A 170 2.97 3.32 -10.71
N GLU A 171 4.02 3.65 -9.98
CA GLU A 171 4.26 4.97 -9.38
C GLU A 171 3.05 5.51 -8.60
N LEU A 172 2.33 4.62 -7.91
CA LEU A 172 1.15 4.95 -7.10
C LEU A 172 1.51 5.56 -5.74
N GLY A 173 2.80 5.60 -5.41
CA GLY A 173 3.29 6.21 -4.18
C GLY A 173 4.82 6.16 -4.07
N TYR A 174 5.30 6.59 -2.92
CA TYR A 174 6.71 6.68 -2.61
C TYR A 174 7.03 5.85 -1.37
N GLY A 175 7.94 4.88 -1.51
CA GLY A 175 8.57 4.20 -0.39
C GLY A 175 9.83 4.95 0.02
N ILE A 176 9.91 5.40 1.26
CA ILE A 176 11.09 6.07 1.82
C ILE A 176 11.61 5.23 2.98
N HIS A 177 12.83 4.71 2.87
CA HIS A 177 13.45 3.93 3.93
C HIS A 177 13.77 4.84 5.13
N ALA A 178 13.30 4.49 6.35
CA ALA A 178 13.38 5.40 7.48
C ALA A 178 14.81 5.64 7.96
N SER A 179 15.63 4.60 8.00
CA SER A 179 17.06 4.73 8.28
C SER A 179 17.81 5.21 7.04
N PRO A 180 18.74 6.18 7.19
CA PRO A 180 19.56 6.63 6.06
C PRO A 180 20.32 5.47 5.41
N LEU A 181 20.30 5.43 4.09
CA LEU A 181 21.06 4.49 3.27
C LEU A 181 22.28 5.20 2.64
N ASN A 182 23.32 4.45 2.32
CA ASN A 182 24.52 4.93 1.66
C ASN A 182 24.75 4.15 0.34
N GLU A 183 25.76 4.53 -0.42
CA GLU A 183 26.11 3.92 -1.71
C GLU A 183 26.42 2.41 -1.62
N GLU A 184 26.85 1.93 -0.45
CA GLU A 184 27.12 0.50 -0.21
C GLU A 184 25.84 -0.29 0.09
N SER A 185 24.69 0.37 0.26
CA SER A 185 23.42 -0.29 0.53
C SER A 185 23.00 -1.19 -0.63
N THR A 186 22.48 -2.36 -0.30
CA THR A 186 21.87 -3.30 -1.27
C THR A 186 20.40 -2.99 -1.58
N ILE A 187 19.80 -2.02 -0.86
CA ILE A 187 18.39 -1.66 -1.05
C ILE A 187 18.31 -0.65 -2.20
N ARG A 188 17.87 -1.14 -3.36
CA ARG A 188 17.77 -0.35 -4.60
C ARG A 188 16.40 -0.51 -5.24
N ARG A 189 16.01 0.50 -6.00
CA ARG A 189 14.83 0.49 -6.86
C ARG A 189 15.04 -0.44 -8.07
N ASN A 190 13.97 -0.69 -8.82
CA ASN A 190 14.01 -1.56 -10.00
C ASN A 190 14.92 -1.00 -11.11
N ASP A 191 15.10 0.31 -11.20
CA ASP A 191 16.01 0.98 -12.14
C ASP A 191 17.49 0.97 -11.70
N GLY A 192 17.79 0.35 -10.55
CA GLY A 192 19.13 0.26 -9.97
C GLY A 192 19.53 1.47 -9.13
N SER A 193 18.75 2.55 -9.08
CA SER A 193 18.99 3.69 -8.22
C SER A 193 18.90 3.31 -6.74
N LEU A 194 19.54 4.07 -5.87
CA LEU A 194 19.44 3.87 -4.43
C LEU A 194 18.00 4.17 -3.96
N GLN A 195 17.46 3.31 -3.09
CA GLN A 195 16.16 3.56 -2.48
C GLN A 195 16.19 4.88 -1.70
N PRO A 196 15.23 5.82 -1.92
CA PRO A 196 15.13 7.03 -1.13
C PRO A 196 15.06 6.74 0.36
N SER A 197 15.77 7.51 1.18
CA SER A 197 15.89 7.25 2.61
C SER A 197 16.04 8.51 3.45
N GLY A 198 15.71 8.40 4.72
CA GLY A 198 15.79 9.49 5.69
C GLY A 198 14.65 10.49 5.63
N THR A 199 14.61 11.37 6.61
CA THR A 199 13.50 12.31 6.81
C THR A 199 13.41 13.39 5.74
N GLU A 200 14.54 13.85 5.20
CA GLU A 200 14.56 14.84 4.12
C GLU A 200 13.91 14.31 2.84
N ALA A 201 14.19 13.05 2.48
CA ALA A 201 13.52 12.41 1.33
C ALA A 201 12.02 12.26 1.57
N LEU A 202 11.59 11.94 2.81
CA LEU A 202 10.19 11.89 3.18
C LEU A 202 9.51 13.25 2.98
N TYR A 203 10.09 14.31 3.55
CA TYR A 203 9.50 15.65 3.47
C TYR A 203 9.43 16.15 2.03
N SER A 204 10.50 15.98 1.26
CA SER A 204 10.53 16.34 -0.16
C SER A 204 9.47 15.61 -0.99
N ALA A 205 9.23 14.31 -0.72
CA ALA A 205 8.18 13.56 -1.41
C ALA A 205 6.78 14.10 -1.07
N VAL A 206 6.52 14.41 0.21
CA VAL A 206 5.24 14.99 0.64
C VAL A 206 5.05 16.39 0.07
N GLU A 207 6.06 17.27 0.17
CA GLU A 207 6.02 18.62 -0.39
C GLU A 207 5.77 18.61 -1.91
N THR A 208 6.40 17.71 -2.65
CA THR A 208 6.17 17.51 -4.08
C THR A 208 4.71 17.17 -4.38
N LEU A 209 4.13 16.24 -3.62
CA LEU A 209 2.74 15.82 -3.82
C LEU A 209 1.73 16.91 -3.47
N VAL A 210 1.93 17.64 -2.37
CA VAL A 210 0.97 18.69 -1.98
C VAL A 210 1.11 19.97 -2.81
N ALA A 211 2.28 20.24 -3.39
CA ALA A 211 2.48 21.34 -4.33
C ALA A 211 1.82 21.11 -5.69
N MET A 212 1.56 19.86 -6.05
CA MET A 212 0.84 19.54 -7.29
C MET A 212 -0.62 19.98 -7.19
N PRO A 213 -1.18 20.69 -8.20
CA PRO A 213 -2.60 21.04 -8.25
C PRO A 213 -3.48 19.81 -8.03
N ALA A 214 -4.55 19.94 -7.23
CA ALA A 214 -5.37 18.81 -6.79
C ALA A 214 -5.95 18.00 -7.96
N ASP A 215 -6.41 18.68 -9.01
CA ASP A 215 -6.99 18.04 -10.19
C ASP A 215 -5.93 17.29 -11.00
N GLU A 216 -4.74 17.87 -11.16
CA GLU A 216 -3.62 17.21 -11.86
C GLU A 216 -3.17 15.95 -11.08
N ARG A 217 -3.01 16.08 -9.77
CA ARG A 217 -2.67 14.93 -8.90
C ARG A 217 -3.72 13.83 -9.03
N LYS A 218 -5.00 14.17 -8.91
CA LYS A 218 -6.10 13.21 -9.04
C LYS A 218 -6.08 12.52 -10.41
N ALA A 219 -5.96 13.28 -11.49
CA ALA A 219 -5.90 12.74 -12.86
C ALA A 219 -4.72 11.80 -13.04
N LEU A 220 -3.52 12.19 -12.57
CA LEU A 220 -2.31 11.38 -12.66
C LEU A 220 -2.45 10.04 -11.93
N PHE A 221 -2.88 10.05 -10.67
CA PHE A 221 -2.98 8.82 -9.87
C PHE A 221 -4.17 7.96 -10.32
N THR A 222 -5.23 8.54 -10.85
CA THR A 222 -6.30 7.78 -11.52
C THR A 222 -5.77 7.02 -12.74
N ALA A 223 -5.02 7.68 -13.62
CA ALA A 223 -4.45 7.05 -14.81
C ALA A 223 -3.47 5.92 -14.45
N ARG A 224 -2.62 6.12 -13.43
CA ARG A 224 -1.71 5.11 -12.90
C ARG A 224 -2.45 3.89 -12.33
N ARG A 225 -3.51 4.15 -11.54
CA ARG A 225 -4.39 3.09 -11.02
C ARG A 225 -5.06 2.31 -12.14
N GLU A 226 -5.59 2.97 -13.14
CA GLU A 226 -6.20 2.31 -14.30
C GLU A 226 -5.21 1.44 -15.06
N GLN A 227 -3.95 1.88 -15.19
CA GLN A 227 -2.89 1.06 -15.77
C GLN A 227 -2.68 -0.21 -14.93
N MET A 228 -2.54 -0.07 -13.62
CA MET A 228 -2.41 -1.22 -12.71
C MET A 228 -3.59 -2.19 -12.86
N LEU A 229 -4.83 -1.69 -12.89
CA LEU A 229 -6.03 -2.52 -13.04
C LEU A 229 -6.09 -3.25 -14.40
N ARG A 230 -5.56 -2.65 -15.46
CA ARG A 230 -5.44 -3.34 -16.77
C ARG A 230 -4.45 -4.51 -16.72
N ASP A 231 -3.37 -4.36 -15.97
CA ASP A 231 -2.31 -5.38 -15.89
C ASP A 231 -2.67 -6.50 -14.91
N LYS A 232 -3.42 -6.20 -13.86
CA LYS A 232 -3.78 -7.14 -12.80
C LYS A 232 -5.09 -7.89 -13.10
N ILE A 233 -5.27 -9.01 -12.40
CA ILE A 233 -6.53 -9.77 -12.38
C ILE A 233 -7.34 -9.44 -11.12
N ASP A 234 -8.64 -9.69 -11.16
CA ASP A 234 -9.51 -9.74 -9.99
C ASP A 234 -9.10 -10.94 -9.11
N TYR A 235 -8.40 -10.65 -8.02
CA TYR A 235 -7.84 -11.69 -7.15
C TYR A 235 -8.94 -12.52 -6.47
N ALA A 236 -10.08 -11.92 -6.10
CA ALA A 236 -11.17 -12.68 -5.50
C ALA A 236 -11.75 -13.70 -6.48
N LYS A 237 -11.96 -13.31 -7.73
CA LYS A 237 -12.43 -14.20 -8.78
C LYS A 237 -11.46 -15.37 -9.01
N TYR A 238 -10.16 -15.08 -9.07
CA TYR A 238 -9.13 -16.11 -9.18
C TYR A 238 -9.08 -17.02 -7.96
N LEU A 239 -9.08 -16.46 -6.75
CA LEU A 239 -9.00 -17.22 -5.50
C LEU A 239 -10.19 -18.17 -5.34
N THR A 240 -11.40 -17.70 -5.66
CA THR A 240 -12.61 -18.52 -5.63
C THR A 240 -12.47 -19.71 -6.58
N TRP A 241 -12.13 -19.45 -7.86
CA TRP A 241 -11.89 -20.49 -8.83
C TRP A 241 -10.79 -21.47 -8.38
N PHE A 242 -9.71 -20.94 -7.82
CA PHE A 242 -8.59 -21.75 -7.37
C PHE A 242 -8.99 -22.74 -6.28
N ILE A 243 -9.77 -22.29 -5.30
CA ILE A 243 -10.24 -23.13 -4.17
C ILE A 243 -11.25 -24.18 -4.67
N GLU A 244 -12.21 -23.77 -5.49
CA GLU A 244 -13.25 -24.67 -6.01
C GLU A 244 -12.69 -25.82 -6.88
N ASN A 245 -11.56 -25.56 -7.55
CA ASN A 245 -10.93 -26.51 -8.46
C ASN A 245 -9.64 -27.14 -7.90
N TYR A 246 -9.36 -26.96 -6.62
CA TYR A 246 -8.18 -27.59 -6.00
C TYR A 246 -8.36 -29.12 -5.90
N PRO A 247 -7.30 -29.93 -6.18
CA PRO A 247 -5.89 -29.59 -6.43
C PRO A 247 -5.52 -29.38 -7.90
N SER A 248 -6.45 -29.52 -8.85
CA SER A 248 -6.16 -29.36 -10.29
C SER A 248 -5.78 -27.92 -10.64
N SER A 249 -6.41 -26.94 -10.01
CA SER A 249 -6.13 -25.49 -10.19
C SER A 249 -4.67 -25.14 -9.92
N ALA A 250 -4.02 -25.77 -8.94
CA ALA A 250 -2.60 -25.52 -8.66
C ALA A 250 -1.69 -25.97 -9.81
N LYS A 251 -1.99 -27.11 -10.44
CA LYS A 251 -1.25 -27.63 -11.60
C LYS A 251 -1.52 -26.76 -12.83
N GLU A 252 -2.77 -26.42 -13.05
CA GLU A 252 -3.21 -25.60 -14.18
C GLU A 252 -2.61 -24.19 -14.11
N THR A 253 -2.63 -23.53 -12.97
CA THR A 253 -1.99 -22.22 -12.79
C THR A 253 -0.49 -22.31 -13.03
N LYS A 254 0.22 -23.30 -12.46
CA LYS A 254 1.67 -23.47 -12.69
C LYS A 254 2.00 -23.66 -14.19
N ALA A 255 1.17 -24.40 -14.93
CA ALA A 255 1.36 -24.64 -16.36
C ALA A 255 1.07 -23.40 -17.21
N ASN A 256 0.27 -22.43 -16.70
CA ASN A 256 -0.21 -21.27 -17.45
C ASN A 256 0.32 -19.92 -16.93
N GLN A 257 1.35 -19.89 -16.08
CA GLN A 257 1.85 -18.65 -15.48
C GLN A 257 2.16 -17.54 -16.49
N GLN A 258 2.68 -17.90 -17.67
CA GLN A 258 3.03 -16.98 -18.77
C GLN A 258 1.92 -16.86 -19.83
N ASN A 259 0.77 -17.51 -19.65
CA ASN A 259 -0.30 -17.54 -20.62
C ASN A 259 -1.33 -16.42 -20.35
N GLU A 260 -1.23 -15.32 -21.08
CA GLU A 260 -2.17 -14.20 -20.94
C GLU A 260 -3.64 -14.60 -21.17
N ALA A 261 -3.91 -15.55 -22.09
CA ALA A 261 -5.26 -16.02 -22.37
C ALA A 261 -5.87 -16.72 -21.14
N PHE A 262 -5.06 -17.46 -20.38
CA PHE A 262 -5.48 -18.07 -19.13
C PHE A 262 -5.91 -17.00 -18.11
N TRP A 263 -5.16 -15.92 -17.98
CA TRP A 263 -5.44 -14.88 -17.01
C TRP A 263 -6.63 -13.96 -17.38
N LYS A 264 -6.96 -13.86 -18.67
CA LYS A 264 -8.11 -13.05 -19.13
C LYS A 264 -9.45 -13.45 -18.53
N GLN A 265 -9.63 -14.73 -18.19
CA GLN A 265 -10.89 -15.19 -17.55
C GLN A 265 -11.10 -14.61 -16.16
N PHE A 266 -10.06 -14.08 -15.54
CA PHE A 266 -10.09 -13.49 -14.19
C PHE A 266 -10.00 -11.95 -14.20
N LYS A 267 -10.11 -11.31 -15.36
CA LYS A 267 -10.19 -9.85 -15.50
C LYS A 267 -11.59 -9.32 -15.14
#